data_1adb51e3edc2affdcd108cc93b558ab6
#
_entry.id   1adb51e3edc2affdcd108cc93b558ab6
#
_cell.length_a   1.000
_cell.length_b   1.000
_cell.length_c   1.000
_cell.angle_alpha   90.00
_cell.angle_beta   90.00
_cell.angle_gamma   90.00
#
_symmetry.space_group_name_H-M   'P 1'
#
loop_
_entity.id
_entity.type
_entity.pdbx_description
1 polymer ?
#
loop_
_entity_poly.entity_id
_entity_poly.type
_entity_poly.pdbx_seq_one_letter_code
_entity_poly.pdbx_strand_id
1 'polypeptide(L)'
;MKKIITLLAIVAMLLAFCPATSVAQSKALSKAMKKEFQAKKKELKKGGWEIYGSDRSADVVLLTHYEKLNELGDDAVVVMGTATSPIKRVLRAQAQTDAGQRYAQQAGSDVQGRAIQDDQNFEEDPSQSFSHFCSVYETKVQQEIKGELKESYSIIRTIKGTVNGKQGDIYEMQTYYIVDLKGASQARIRAMQAAAKESEAAQKYAERVSSFIQEGFDYEP
;
A
#
# COMPACT_ATOMS: atom_id res chain seq x y z
N MET A 1 -48.96 -42.58 23.56
CA MET A 1 -47.55 -42.87 23.33
C MET A 1 -47.02 -42.34 22.00
N LYS A 2 -47.81 -42.21 20.92
CA LYS A 2 -47.35 -41.68 19.62
C LYS A 2 -47.04 -40.16 19.59
N LYS A 3 -47.64 -39.35 20.46
CA LYS A 3 -47.43 -37.88 20.50
C LYS A 3 -46.14 -37.44 21.23
N ILE A 4 -45.55 -38.25 22.07
CA ILE A 4 -44.33 -37.97 22.82
C ILE A 4 -43.09 -38.20 21.95
N ILE A 5 -43.15 -39.17 21.04
CA ILE A 5 -42.04 -39.49 20.13
C ILE A 5 -41.85 -38.40 19.09
N THR A 6 -42.95 -37.76 18.65
CA THR A 6 -42.87 -36.65 17.67
C THR A 6 -42.26 -35.37 18.27
N LEU A 7 -42.45 -35.12 19.56
CA LEU A 7 -41.86 -33.95 20.24
C LEU A 7 -40.34 -34.11 20.45
N LEU A 8 -39.86 -35.31 20.71
CA LEU A 8 -38.43 -35.61 20.87
C LEU A 8 -37.67 -35.51 19.54
N ALA A 9 -38.32 -35.84 18.43
CA ALA A 9 -37.68 -35.68 17.08
C ALA A 9 -37.52 -34.22 16.67
N ILE A 10 -38.43 -33.31 17.08
CA ILE A 10 -38.35 -31.89 16.77
C ILE A 10 -37.28 -31.20 17.62
N VAL A 11 -37.09 -31.62 18.86
CA VAL A 11 -36.02 -31.08 19.73
C VAL A 11 -34.63 -31.52 19.27
N ALA A 12 -34.50 -32.72 18.72
CA ALA A 12 -33.23 -33.20 18.16
C ALA A 12 -32.83 -32.48 16.85
N MET A 13 -33.81 -31.99 16.04
CA MET A 13 -33.53 -31.19 14.83
C MET A 13 -33.17 -29.75 15.10
N LEU A 14 -33.55 -29.17 16.24
CA LEU A 14 -33.19 -27.79 16.62
C LEU A 14 -31.80 -27.65 17.18
N LEU A 15 -31.17 -28.74 17.60
CA LEU A 15 -29.78 -28.74 18.08
C LEU A 15 -28.71 -28.88 16.96
N ALA A 16 -29.14 -29.17 15.72
CA ALA A 16 -28.24 -29.32 14.58
C ALA A 16 -27.95 -27.98 13.83
N PHE A 17 -28.62 -26.87 14.20
CA PHE A 17 -28.38 -25.54 13.70
C PHE A 17 -27.63 -24.66 14.74
N CYS A 18 -26.61 -25.18 15.38
CA CYS A 18 -25.55 -24.30 15.83
C CYS A 18 -24.81 -23.82 14.57
N PRO A 19 -24.86 -22.52 14.22
CA PRO A 19 -23.87 -22.01 13.27
C PRO A 19 -22.53 -22.37 13.88
N ALA A 20 -21.79 -23.24 13.22
CA ALA A 20 -20.38 -23.39 13.50
C ALA A 20 -19.83 -21.98 13.47
N THR A 21 -19.53 -21.42 14.65
CA THR A 21 -18.67 -20.25 14.75
C THR A 21 -17.45 -20.66 13.97
N SER A 22 -17.33 -20.11 12.76
CA SER A 22 -16.13 -20.21 11.97
C SER A 22 -15.05 -19.55 12.82
N VAL A 23 -14.39 -20.36 13.63
CA VAL A 23 -13.05 -20.04 14.11
C VAL A 23 -12.32 -19.75 12.81
N ALA A 24 -12.03 -18.48 12.58
CA ALA A 24 -11.28 -18.05 11.42
C ALA A 24 -9.99 -18.86 11.45
N GLN A 25 -9.97 -19.94 10.67
CA GLN A 25 -8.74 -20.66 10.41
C GLN A 25 -7.85 -19.61 9.78
N SER A 26 -6.83 -19.18 10.51
CA SER A 26 -5.78 -18.34 9.94
C SER A 26 -5.32 -19.09 8.69
N LYS A 27 -5.62 -18.53 7.51
CA LYS A 27 -5.22 -19.12 6.25
C LYS A 27 -3.71 -19.30 6.33
N ALA A 28 -3.24 -20.54 6.33
CA ALA A 28 -1.80 -20.79 6.40
C ALA A 28 -1.13 -20.02 5.26
N LEU A 29 -0.11 -19.22 5.61
CA LEU A 29 0.66 -18.47 4.62
C LEU A 29 1.08 -19.37 3.47
N SER A 30 0.99 -18.88 2.25
CA SER A 30 1.51 -19.57 1.06
C SER A 30 3.02 -19.86 1.22
N LYS A 31 3.54 -20.79 0.46
CA LYS A 31 4.99 -21.14 0.52
C LYS A 31 5.87 -19.93 0.20
N ALA A 32 5.45 -19.06 -0.72
CA ALA A 32 6.15 -17.84 -1.08
C ALA A 32 6.17 -16.87 0.10
N MET A 33 4.98 -16.53 0.66
CA MET A 33 4.85 -15.64 1.81
C MET A 33 5.63 -16.12 3.03
N LYS A 34 5.70 -17.44 3.28
CA LYS A 34 6.55 -17.99 4.36
C LYS A 34 8.02 -17.71 4.12
N LYS A 35 8.50 -17.81 2.87
CA LYS A 35 9.89 -17.52 2.52
C LYS A 35 10.21 -16.05 2.73
N GLU A 36 9.33 -15.16 2.29
CA GLU A 36 9.48 -13.71 2.48
C GLU A 36 9.46 -13.31 3.96
N PHE A 37 8.51 -13.83 4.74
CA PHE A 37 8.46 -13.64 6.19
C PHE A 37 9.79 -14.01 6.86
N GLN A 38 10.36 -15.19 6.52
CA GLN A 38 11.63 -15.62 7.10
C GLN A 38 12.81 -14.75 6.64
N ALA A 39 12.80 -14.32 5.38
CA ALA A 39 13.81 -13.40 4.85
C ALA A 39 13.76 -12.04 5.57
N LYS A 40 12.57 -11.47 5.72
CA LYS A 40 12.37 -10.20 6.40
C LYS A 40 12.77 -10.28 7.88
N LYS A 41 12.41 -11.35 8.55
CA LYS A 41 12.84 -11.58 9.95
C LYS A 41 14.37 -11.61 10.11
N LYS A 42 15.08 -12.27 9.19
CA LYS A 42 16.55 -12.30 9.18
C LYS A 42 17.13 -10.91 8.90
N GLU A 43 16.55 -10.18 7.96
CA GLU A 43 16.94 -8.81 7.63
C GLU A 43 16.82 -7.88 8.84
N LEU A 44 15.68 -7.90 9.53
CA LEU A 44 15.47 -7.08 10.73
C LEU A 44 16.53 -7.37 11.79
N LYS A 45 16.76 -8.65 12.09
CA LYS A 45 17.76 -9.07 13.08
C LYS A 45 19.18 -8.66 12.68
N LYS A 46 19.56 -8.85 11.40
CA LYS A 46 20.89 -8.50 10.90
C LYS A 46 21.12 -6.99 10.86
N GLY A 47 20.08 -6.22 10.52
CA GLY A 47 20.14 -4.76 10.38
C GLY A 47 20.00 -3.99 11.69
N GLY A 48 19.78 -4.66 12.82
CA GLY A 48 19.56 -4.00 14.11
C GLY A 48 18.25 -3.21 14.15
N TRP A 49 17.24 -3.66 13.39
CA TRP A 49 15.93 -3.04 13.34
C TRP A 49 15.04 -3.52 14.48
N GLU A 50 14.31 -2.61 15.08
CA GLU A 50 13.30 -2.84 16.12
C GLU A 50 11.93 -2.42 15.65
N ILE A 51 10.88 -3.10 16.10
CA ILE A 51 9.50 -2.67 15.83
C ILE A 51 9.24 -1.36 16.56
N TYR A 52 8.64 -0.41 15.85
CA TYR A 52 8.30 0.90 16.38
C TYR A 52 6.78 1.06 16.53
N GLY A 53 6.36 1.53 17.72
CA GLY A 53 4.96 1.84 17.99
C GLY A 53 4.06 0.63 18.23
N SER A 54 4.63 -0.52 18.55
CA SER A 54 3.91 -1.72 18.96
C SER A 54 4.66 -2.45 20.09
N ASP A 55 3.93 -2.93 21.07
CA ASP A 55 4.46 -3.75 22.17
C ASP A 55 4.54 -5.25 21.80
N ARG A 56 4.09 -5.60 20.59
CA ARG A 56 4.13 -6.98 20.09
C ARG A 56 5.52 -7.34 19.59
N SER A 57 5.88 -8.63 19.68
CA SER A 57 7.14 -9.11 19.11
C SER A 57 7.19 -8.91 17.59
N ALA A 58 8.40 -8.78 17.05
CA ALA A 58 8.61 -8.66 15.60
C ALA A 58 7.97 -9.82 14.82
N ASP A 59 8.00 -11.04 15.38
CA ASP A 59 7.41 -12.22 14.78
C ASP A 59 5.88 -12.07 14.60
N VAL A 60 5.19 -11.58 15.64
CA VAL A 60 3.74 -11.36 15.60
C VAL A 60 3.38 -10.25 14.63
N VAL A 61 4.11 -9.13 14.65
CA VAL A 61 3.86 -7.99 13.76
C VAL A 61 4.06 -8.37 12.30
N LEU A 62 5.16 -9.04 11.97
CA LEU A 62 5.42 -9.51 10.61
C LEU A 62 4.40 -10.56 10.17
N LEU A 63 4.04 -11.50 11.06
CA LEU A 63 3.03 -12.53 10.74
C LEU A 63 1.71 -11.86 10.36
N THR A 64 1.23 -10.91 11.15
CA THR A 64 0.00 -10.15 10.87
C THR A 64 0.06 -9.43 9.52
N HIS A 65 1.22 -8.85 9.17
CA HIS A 65 1.44 -8.21 7.88
C HIS A 65 1.28 -9.19 6.70
N TYR A 66 2.00 -10.31 6.77
CA TYR A 66 1.97 -11.31 5.70
C TYR A 66 0.64 -12.07 5.61
N GLU A 67 -0.06 -12.29 6.74
CA GLU A 67 -1.41 -12.83 6.73
C GLU A 67 -2.37 -11.89 6.01
N LYS A 68 -2.26 -10.57 6.25
CA LYS A 68 -3.09 -9.59 5.57
C LYS A 68 -2.81 -9.52 4.07
N LEU A 69 -1.55 -9.59 3.66
CA LEU A 69 -1.20 -9.67 2.24
C LEU A 69 -1.73 -10.95 1.59
N ASN A 70 -1.64 -12.07 2.29
CA ASN A 70 -2.16 -13.35 1.79
C ASN A 70 -3.71 -13.37 1.67
N GLU A 71 -4.42 -12.59 2.50
CA GLU A 71 -5.86 -12.40 2.40
C GLU A 71 -6.25 -11.55 1.18
N LEU A 72 -5.51 -10.49 0.94
CA LEU A 72 -5.79 -9.54 -0.13
C LEU A 72 -5.29 -10.06 -1.50
N GLY A 73 -4.26 -10.92 -1.49
CA GLY A 73 -3.68 -11.46 -2.73
C GLY A 73 -3.22 -10.35 -3.66
N ASP A 74 -3.64 -10.43 -4.91
CA ASP A 74 -3.29 -9.47 -5.96
C ASP A 74 -4.03 -8.13 -5.86
N ASP A 75 -4.99 -8.02 -4.92
CA ASP A 75 -5.76 -6.78 -4.69
C ASP A 75 -5.03 -5.77 -3.78
N ALA A 76 -3.77 -5.99 -3.45
CA ALA A 76 -3.00 -5.11 -2.57
C ALA A 76 -1.57 -4.89 -3.02
N VAL A 77 -1.08 -3.69 -2.79
CA VAL A 77 0.31 -3.29 -3.01
C VAL A 77 0.95 -2.88 -1.70
N VAL A 78 2.21 -3.26 -1.50
CA VAL A 78 3.01 -2.77 -0.38
C VAL A 78 3.81 -1.56 -0.82
N VAL A 79 3.61 -0.45 -0.11
CA VAL A 79 4.39 0.78 -0.31
C VAL A 79 5.24 1.01 0.93
N MET A 80 6.54 1.19 0.75
CA MET A 80 7.47 1.48 1.82
C MET A 80 7.87 2.96 1.80
N GLY A 81 7.71 3.63 2.95
CA GLY A 81 8.27 4.95 3.18
C GLY A 81 9.45 4.91 4.13
N THR A 82 10.42 5.77 3.90
CA THR A 82 11.63 5.89 4.70
C THR A 82 11.76 7.28 5.29
N ALA A 83 12.40 7.37 6.45
CA ALA A 83 12.75 8.65 7.05
C ALA A 83 14.02 8.55 7.88
N THR A 84 14.77 9.64 7.93
CA THR A 84 15.97 9.75 8.76
C THR A 84 15.95 11.09 9.49
N SER A 85 16.06 11.06 10.82
CA SER A 85 16.04 12.28 11.63
C SER A 85 16.67 12.03 13.00
N PRO A 86 17.29 13.05 13.62
CA PRO A 86 17.67 12.99 15.03
C PRO A 86 16.45 13.04 15.96
N ILE A 87 15.26 13.32 15.47
CA ILE A 87 14.02 13.48 16.24
C ILE A 87 13.03 12.37 15.89
N LYS A 88 12.86 11.39 16.80
CA LYS A 88 11.98 10.23 16.57
C LYS A 88 10.54 10.58 16.21
N ARG A 89 9.96 11.61 16.86
CA ARG A 89 8.54 11.96 16.71
C ARG A 89 8.12 12.39 15.30
N VAL A 90 9.06 12.85 14.45
CA VAL A 90 8.76 13.32 13.10
C VAL A 90 8.87 12.23 12.05
N LEU A 91 9.56 11.12 12.37
CA LEU A 91 9.90 10.07 11.41
C LEU A 91 8.69 9.42 10.75
N ARG A 92 7.63 9.13 11.52
CA ARG A 92 6.43 8.48 10.98
C ARG A 92 5.74 9.36 9.94
N ALA A 93 5.61 10.65 10.21
CA ALA A 93 5.02 11.61 9.27
C ALA A 93 5.89 11.77 8.01
N GLN A 94 7.21 11.82 8.18
CA GLN A 94 8.15 11.88 7.05
C GLN A 94 8.11 10.59 6.21
N ALA A 95 8.08 9.41 6.84
CA ALA A 95 7.96 8.13 6.15
C ALA A 95 6.62 8.02 5.38
N GLN A 96 5.52 8.50 5.95
CA GLN A 96 4.24 8.55 5.24
C GLN A 96 4.30 9.46 4.01
N THR A 97 4.95 10.61 4.14
CA THR A 97 5.13 11.53 3.01
C THR A 97 6.00 10.91 1.92
N ASP A 98 7.11 10.25 2.29
CA ASP A 98 7.99 9.54 1.36
C ASP A 98 7.26 8.40 0.63
N ALA A 99 6.46 7.59 1.35
CA ALA A 99 5.63 6.55 0.75
C ALA A 99 4.65 7.12 -0.29
N GLY A 100 3.95 8.19 0.05
CA GLY A 100 3.03 8.86 -0.88
C GLY A 100 3.74 9.41 -2.10
N GLN A 101 4.93 9.97 -1.93
CA GLN A 101 5.75 10.50 -3.03
C GLN A 101 6.22 9.37 -3.96
N ARG A 102 6.74 8.27 -3.42
CA ARG A 102 7.19 7.10 -4.21
C ARG A 102 6.04 6.50 -5.02
N TYR A 103 4.87 6.34 -4.39
CA TYR A 103 3.68 5.86 -5.08
C TYR A 103 3.27 6.80 -6.23
N ALA A 104 3.28 8.11 -5.98
CA ALA A 104 2.92 9.11 -6.98
C ALA A 104 3.90 9.13 -8.16
N GLN A 105 5.20 9.05 -7.88
CA GLN A 105 6.25 8.97 -8.93
C GLN A 105 6.07 7.72 -9.78
N GLN A 106 5.76 6.57 -9.18
CA GLN A 106 5.47 5.34 -9.92
C GLN A 106 4.25 5.55 -10.83
N ALA A 107 3.14 6.06 -10.30
CA ALA A 107 1.93 6.33 -11.06
C ALA A 107 2.16 7.33 -12.22
N GLY A 108 2.99 8.34 -12.02
CA GLY A 108 3.38 9.29 -13.08
C GLY A 108 4.23 8.63 -14.14
N SER A 109 5.21 7.80 -13.73
CA SER A 109 6.06 7.05 -14.66
C SER A 109 5.25 6.05 -15.50
N ASP A 110 4.26 5.40 -14.91
CA ASP A 110 3.38 4.46 -15.61
C ASP A 110 2.55 5.19 -16.67
N VAL A 111 2.02 6.37 -16.36
CA VAL A 111 1.30 7.22 -17.32
C VAL A 111 2.22 7.67 -18.45
N GLN A 112 3.43 8.13 -18.14
CA GLN A 112 4.41 8.53 -19.16
C GLN A 112 4.81 7.37 -20.05
N GLY A 113 5.11 6.20 -19.47
CA GLY A 113 5.52 5.01 -20.21
C GLY A 113 4.47 4.55 -21.20
N ARG A 114 3.20 4.49 -20.80
CA ARG A 114 2.10 4.10 -21.68
C ARG A 114 1.82 5.13 -22.75
N ALA A 115 1.82 6.41 -22.41
CA ALA A 115 1.61 7.46 -23.39
C ALA A 115 2.67 7.45 -24.51
N ILE A 116 3.94 7.16 -24.17
CA ILE A 116 5.01 7.02 -25.17
C ILE A 116 4.81 5.77 -26.05
N GLN A 117 4.27 4.68 -25.51
CA GLN A 117 4.02 3.46 -26.28
C GLN A 117 2.88 3.61 -27.28
N ASP A 118 1.82 4.33 -26.93
CA ASP A 118 0.67 4.59 -27.80
C ASP A 118 0.93 5.66 -28.85
N ASP A 119 2.05 6.39 -28.74
CA ASP A 119 2.27 7.64 -29.43
C ASP A 119 3.22 7.56 -30.62
N GLN A 120 2.93 6.69 -31.57
CA GLN A 120 3.52 6.83 -32.92
C GLN A 120 2.95 8.04 -33.70
N ASN A 121 2.03 8.83 -33.12
CA ASN A 121 1.27 9.90 -33.76
C ASN A 121 1.28 11.27 -33.04
N PHE A 122 2.24 11.57 -32.15
CA PHE A 122 2.40 12.93 -31.63
C PHE A 122 3.06 13.83 -32.68
N GLU A 123 2.24 14.42 -33.58
CA GLU A 123 2.71 15.31 -34.64
C GLU A 123 3.05 16.75 -34.17
N GLU A 124 2.71 17.15 -32.95
CA GLU A 124 3.06 18.48 -32.42
C GLU A 124 3.84 18.34 -31.13
N ASP A 125 4.95 19.08 -30.97
CA ASP A 125 5.89 19.04 -29.85
C ASP A 125 5.19 19.15 -28.45
N PRO A 126 4.73 18.04 -27.86
CA PRO A 126 3.94 18.01 -26.64
C PRO A 126 4.81 17.85 -25.40
N SER A 127 6.13 17.78 -25.57
CA SER A 127 7.04 17.35 -24.49
C SER A 127 6.90 18.19 -23.22
N GLN A 128 6.77 19.51 -23.33
CA GLN A 128 6.65 20.39 -22.16
C GLN A 128 5.25 20.35 -21.54
N SER A 129 4.19 20.41 -22.35
CA SER A 129 2.81 20.41 -21.84
C SER A 129 2.42 19.08 -21.23
N PHE A 130 2.86 17.96 -21.84
CA PHE A 130 2.62 16.62 -21.30
C PHE A 130 3.44 16.37 -20.02
N SER A 131 4.71 16.75 -20.02
CA SER A 131 5.55 16.66 -18.82
C SER A 131 4.98 17.49 -17.66
N HIS A 132 4.44 18.67 -17.97
CA HIS A 132 3.74 19.48 -16.97
C HIS A 132 2.50 18.77 -16.43
N PHE A 133 1.65 18.21 -17.30
CA PHE A 133 0.48 17.42 -16.90
C PHE A 133 0.89 16.27 -15.98
N CYS A 134 1.92 15.49 -16.32
CA CYS A 134 2.41 14.38 -15.49
C CYS A 134 2.87 14.87 -14.11
N SER A 135 3.60 15.99 -14.04
CA SER A 135 4.04 16.58 -12.78
C SER A 135 2.87 17.03 -11.89
N VAL A 136 1.84 17.64 -12.48
CA VAL A 136 0.61 18.01 -11.77
C VAL A 136 -0.12 16.76 -11.31
N TYR A 137 -0.26 15.75 -12.18
CA TYR A 137 -0.90 14.47 -11.84
C TYR A 137 -0.19 13.79 -10.67
N GLU A 138 1.15 13.66 -10.68
CA GLU A 138 1.93 13.12 -9.55
C GLU A 138 1.65 13.86 -8.25
N THR A 139 1.63 15.19 -8.29
CA THR A 139 1.32 16.01 -7.12
C THR A 139 -0.08 15.71 -6.57
N LYS A 140 -1.08 15.57 -7.45
CA LYS A 140 -2.44 15.23 -7.05
C LYS A 140 -2.54 13.79 -6.53
N VAL A 141 -1.85 12.82 -7.18
CA VAL A 141 -1.78 11.43 -6.67
C VAL A 141 -1.18 11.40 -5.27
N GLN A 142 -0.10 12.13 -5.02
CA GLN A 142 0.51 12.20 -3.69
C GLN A 142 -0.46 12.72 -2.63
N GLN A 143 -1.34 13.64 -2.98
CA GLN A 143 -2.36 14.17 -2.07
C GLN A 143 -3.47 13.14 -1.81
N GLU A 144 -4.00 12.54 -2.87
CA GLU A 144 -5.13 11.61 -2.83
C GLU A 144 -4.79 10.26 -2.18
N ILE A 145 -3.56 9.74 -2.43
CA ILE A 145 -3.16 8.42 -1.93
C ILE A 145 -2.96 8.37 -0.41
N LYS A 146 -2.76 9.51 0.24
CA LYS A 146 -2.53 9.57 1.70
C LYS A 146 -3.63 8.89 2.51
N GLY A 147 -4.87 8.98 2.05
CA GLY A 147 -6.02 8.34 2.70
C GLY A 147 -6.04 6.82 2.54
N GLU A 148 -5.38 6.30 1.52
CA GLU A 148 -5.33 4.86 1.19
C GLU A 148 -4.11 4.16 1.80
N LEU A 149 -3.10 4.91 2.24
CA LEU A 149 -1.90 4.38 2.90
C LEU A 149 -2.26 3.86 4.31
N LYS A 150 -2.55 2.57 4.43
CA LYS A 150 -2.83 1.92 5.72
C LYS A 150 -1.54 1.36 6.30
N GLU A 151 -1.03 1.99 7.36
CA GLU A 151 0.17 1.51 8.04
C GLU A 151 -0.02 0.08 8.54
N SER A 152 0.87 -0.79 8.13
CA SER A 152 0.92 -2.18 8.59
C SER A 152 1.90 -2.35 9.74
N TYR A 153 3.12 -1.86 9.58
CA TYR A 153 4.11 -1.80 10.65
C TYR A 153 5.21 -0.80 10.32
N SER A 154 5.88 -0.35 11.39
CA SER A 154 7.08 0.49 11.30
C SER A 154 8.24 -0.16 12.02
N ILE A 155 9.44 0.02 11.48
CA ILE A 155 10.70 -0.40 12.09
C ILE A 155 11.63 0.80 12.23
N ILE A 156 12.44 0.80 13.27
CA ILE A 156 13.39 1.85 13.59
C ILE A 156 14.74 1.25 13.93
N ARG A 157 15.81 1.95 13.59
CA ARG A 157 17.15 1.69 14.14
C ARG A 157 17.86 2.99 14.45
N THR A 158 18.86 2.89 15.34
CA THR A 158 19.75 4.01 15.67
C THR A 158 21.07 3.84 14.93
N ILE A 159 21.50 4.88 14.27
CA ILE A 159 22.82 4.97 13.64
C ILE A 159 23.60 6.15 14.21
N LYS A 160 24.92 6.13 14.13
CA LYS A 160 25.76 7.28 14.48
C LYS A 160 25.89 8.17 13.27
N GLY A 161 25.79 9.47 13.48
CA GLY A 161 25.95 10.46 12.43
C GLY A 161 26.27 11.83 13.00
N THR A 162 26.34 12.83 12.16
CA THR A 162 26.64 14.21 12.56
C THR A 162 25.35 15.02 12.67
N VAL A 163 25.07 15.54 13.87
CA VAL A 163 23.93 16.42 14.15
C VAL A 163 24.51 17.75 14.63
N ASN A 164 24.24 18.84 13.91
CA ASN A 164 24.75 20.18 14.19
C ASN A 164 26.30 20.22 14.40
N GLY A 165 27.02 19.50 13.54
CA GLY A 165 28.50 19.45 13.57
C GLY A 165 29.09 18.57 14.67
N LYS A 166 28.27 17.86 15.45
CA LYS A 166 28.71 16.95 16.50
C LYS A 166 28.23 15.52 16.24
N GLN A 167 29.01 14.54 16.66
CA GLN A 167 28.59 13.14 16.64
C GLN A 167 27.38 12.95 17.55
N GLY A 168 26.35 12.29 17.03
CA GLY A 168 25.10 12.06 17.74
C GLY A 168 24.32 10.87 17.19
N ASP A 169 23.22 10.56 17.84
CA ASP A 169 22.31 9.52 17.39
C ASP A 169 21.36 10.08 16.31
N ILE A 170 21.26 9.33 15.23
CA ILE A 170 20.30 9.55 14.16
C ILE A 170 19.42 8.29 14.09
N TYR A 171 18.13 8.51 13.92
CA TYR A 171 17.16 7.43 13.80
C TYR A 171 16.75 7.26 12.34
N GLU A 172 16.84 6.04 11.85
CA GLU A 172 16.25 5.64 10.59
C GLU A 172 14.96 4.89 10.83
N MET A 173 13.94 5.17 10.03
CA MET A 173 12.65 4.49 10.08
C MET A 173 12.28 4.00 8.70
N GLN A 174 11.71 2.81 8.65
CA GLN A 174 10.97 2.29 7.51
C GLN A 174 9.55 1.99 7.96
N THR A 175 8.57 2.48 7.22
CA THR A 175 7.15 2.20 7.48
C THR A 175 6.56 1.52 6.26
N TYR A 176 5.90 0.39 6.49
CA TYR A 176 5.27 -0.43 5.46
C TYR A 176 3.77 -0.19 5.48
N TYR A 177 3.26 0.25 4.34
CA TYR A 177 1.84 0.49 4.12
C TYR A 177 1.28 -0.58 3.19
N ILE A 178 0.06 -1.01 3.47
CA ILE A 178 -0.73 -1.82 2.55
C ILE A 178 -1.76 -0.89 1.91
N VAL A 179 -1.76 -0.87 0.59
CA VAL A 179 -2.68 -0.09 -0.22
C VAL A 179 -3.58 -1.07 -0.98
N ASP A 180 -4.87 -0.93 -0.80
CA ASP A 180 -5.88 -1.66 -1.57
C ASP A 180 -5.92 -1.11 -3.00
N LEU A 181 -5.85 -1.99 -4.02
CA LEU A 181 -5.77 -1.57 -5.42
C LEU A 181 -7.01 -0.78 -5.87
N LYS A 182 -8.18 -1.12 -5.34
CA LYS A 182 -9.41 -0.39 -5.66
C LYS A 182 -9.36 1.04 -5.10
N GLY A 183 -8.94 1.21 -3.85
CA GLY A 183 -8.72 2.53 -3.24
C GLY A 183 -7.66 3.33 -3.98
N ALA A 184 -6.55 2.68 -4.34
CA ALA A 184 -5.47 3.27 -5.12
C ALA A 184 -5.94 3.75 -6.52
N SER A 185 -6.73 2.93 -7.22
CA SER A 185 -7.31 3.28 -8.51
C SER A 185 -8.22 4.51 -8.39
N GLN A 186 -9.09 4.54 -7.39
CA GLN A 186 -9.94 5.70 -7.14
C GLN A 186 -9.14 6.97 -6.83
N ALA A 187 -8.06 6.87 -6.05
CA ALA A 187 -7.17 7.99 -5.79
C ALA A 187 -6.52 8.52 -7.07
N ARG A 188 -6.06 7.63 -7.96
CA ARG A 188 -5.51 8.02 -9.27
C ARG A 188 -6.55 8.68 -10.17
N ILE A 189 -7.78 8.17 -10.20
CA ILE A 189 -8.89 8.78 -10.98
C ILE A 189 -9.19 10.18 -10.46
N ARG A 190 -9.30 10.38 -9.14
CA ARG A 190 -9.51 11.72 -8.56
C ARG A 190 -8.36 12.67 -8.87
N ALA A 191 -7.13 12.19 -8.79
CA ALA A 191 -5.93 12.95 -9.11
C ALA A 191 -5.92 13.39 -10.60
N MET A 192 -6.26 12.50 -11.51
CA MET A 192 -6.38 12.79 -12.94
C MET A 192 -7.46 13.85 -13.21
N GLN A 193 -8.64 13.69 -12.62
CA GLN A 193 -9.72 14.66 -12.75
C GLN A 193 -9.34 16.04 -12.20
N ALA A 194 -8.56 16.09 -11.12
CA ALA A 194 -8.03 17.33 -10.57
C ALA A 194 -6.97 17.96 -11.49
N ALA A 195 -6.07 17.15 -12.05
CA ALA A 195 -5.05 17.62 -12.99
C ALA A 195 -5.66 18.14 -14.31
N ALA A 196 -6.73 17.50 -14.81
CA ALA A 196 -7.42 17.90 -16.03
C ALA A 196 -8.00 19.34 -15.96
N LYS A 197 -8.30 19.82 -14.75
CA LYS A 197 -8.87 21.17 -14.54
C LYS A 197 -7.84 22.29 -14.63
N GLU A 198 -6.56 22.00 -14.69
CA GLU A 198 -5.49 23.01 -14.69
C GLU A 198 -5.39 23.75 -16.04
N SER A 199 -5.70 23.08 -17.18
CA SER A 199 -5.70 23.69 -18.50
C SER A 199 -6.46 22.85 -19.54
N GLU A 200 -6.79 23.45 -20.70
CA GLU A 200 -7.40 22.71 -21.83
C GLU A 200 -6.47 21.60 -22.36
N ALA A 201 -5.16 21.86 -22.39
CA ALA A 201 -4.18 20.85 -22.76
C ALA A 201 -4.18 19.69 -21.77
N ALA A 202 -4.23 19.97 -20.46
CA ALA A 202 -4.32 18.97 -19.42
C ALA A 202 -5.59 18.12 -19.54
N GLN A 203 -6.72 18.71 -19.91
CA GLN A 203 -7.96 17.98 -20.16
C GLN A 203 -7.82 16.98 -21.31
N LYS A 204 -7.22 17.38 -22.43
CA LYS A 204 -6.97 16.48 -23.57
C LYS A 204 -6.07 15.30 -23.20
N TYR A 205 -5.03 15.53 -22.39
CA TYR A 205 -4.17 14.46 -21.91
C TYR A 205 -4.90 13.53 -20.93
N ALA A 206 -5.70 14.09 -20.02
CA ALA A 206 -6.49 13.32 -19.08
C ALA A 206 -7.49 12.38 -19.79
N GLU A 207 -8.14 12.85 -20.85
CA GLU A 207 -9.05 12.04 -21.68
C GLU A 207 -8.32 10.86 -22.33
N ARG A 208 -7.10 11.07 -22.82
CA ARG A 208 -6.26 10.01 -23.43
C ARG A 208 -5.80 8.96 -22.44
N VAL A 209 -5.35 9.38 -21.23
CA VAL A 209 -4.85 8.44 -20.24
C VAL A 209 -5.94 7.85 -19.34
N SER A 210 -7.20 8.28 -19.51
CA SER A 210 -8.31 7.86 -18.64
C SER A 210 -8.58 6.36 -18.68
N SER A 211 -8.49 5.74 -19.84
CA SER A 211 -8.66 4.30 -20.01
C SER A 211 -7.62 3.54 -19.21
N PHE A 212 -6.35 3.92 -19.30
CA PHE A 212 -5.24 3.27 -18.60
C PHE A 212 -5.40 3.33 -17.07
N ILE A 213 -5.87 4.48 -16.56
CA ILE A 213 -6.06 4.66 -15.12
C ILE A 213 -7.27 3.86 -14.63
N GLN A 214 -8.32 3.72 -15.45
CA GLN A 214 -9.53 2.97 -15.12
C GLN A 214 -9.31 1.45 -15.20
N GLU A 215 -8.57 0.98 -16.19
CA GLU A 215 -8.21 -0.44 -16.36
C GLU A 215 -7.29 -0.94 -15.24
N GLY A 216 -6.67 -0.02 -14.53
CA GLY A 216 -5.67 -0.31 -13.54
C GLY A 216 -4.29 -0.48 -14.16
N PHE A 217 -3.27 -0.28 -13.37
CA PHE A 217 -1.93 -0.67 -13.76
C PHE A 217 -1.78 -2.15 -13.43
N ASP A 218 -1.77 -3.01 -14.44
CA ASP A 218 -1.36 -4.39 -14.26
C ASP A 218 0.09 -4.37 -13.78
N TYR A 219 0.25 -4.58 -12.50
CA TYR A 219 1.55 -4.86 -11.93
C TYR A 219 1.95 -6.27 -12.39
N GLU A 220 2.58 -6.36 -13.54
CA GLU A 220 3.47 -7.47 -13.80
C GLU A 220 4.76 -7.20 -13.02
N PRO A 221 5.14 -8.09 -12.09
CA PRO A 221 6.34 -7.96 -11.29
C PRO A 221 7.63 -8.13 -12.10
#